data_c2703c9d76b747f2df0e3e0d81d6a4c3
#
_entry.id   c2703c9d76b747f2df0e3e0d81d6a4c3
#
_cell.length_a   1.000
_cell.length_b   1.000
_cell.length_c   1.000
_cell.angle_alpha   90.00
_cell.angle_beta   90.00
_cell.angle_gamma   90.00
#
_symmetry.space_group_name_H-M   'P 1'
#
loop_
_entity.id
_entity.type
_entity.pdbx_description
1 polymer ?
#
loop_
_entity_poly.entity_id
_entity_poly.type
_entity_poly.pdbx_seq_one_letter_code
_entity_poly.pdbx_strand_id
1 'polypeptide(L)'
;MESANDTILRQINRGHDFAVAEQTIRATAEHGITIGAHLIFALPGESRESMLEGAIRLCELPIQVLKLHQLQIVKGTRLAEQYLENPALFHLYTLDEYLDFVVEVIERIRSDVYLERFVNQSPSEYLIAPQWGIKNFEFTAKLDKRLEELDTWQGRLKS
;
A
#
# COMPACT_ATOMS: atom_id res chain seq x y z
N MET A 1 -4.87 -4.47 7.32
CA MET A 1 -4.75 -3.06 7.76
C MET A 1 -4.43 -2.24 6.54
N GLU A 2 -5.09 -1.13 6.34
CA GLU A 2 -5.02 -0.35 5.08
C GLU A 2 -4.03 0.81 5.17
N SER A 3 -3.82 1.37 6.38
CA SER A 3 -2.85 2.43 6.69
C SER A 3 -2.28 2.23 8.10
N ALA A 4 -1.13 2.81 8.38
CA ALA A 4 -0.55 2.89 9.73
C ALA A 4 -0.86 4.24 10.43
N ASN A 5 -1.67 5.09 9.81
CA ASN A 5 -2.09 6.38 10.33
C ASN A 5 -3.50 6.27 10.95
N ASP A 6 -3.60 6.47 12.26
CA ASP A 6 -4.86 6.32 13.00
C ASP A 6 -5.95 7.31 12.58
N THR A 7 -5.57 8.49 12.10
CA THR A 7 -6.54 9.45 11.57
C THR A 7 -7.17 8.92 10.28
N ILE A 8 -6.36 8.35 9.39
CA ILE A 8 -6.83 7.71 8.16
C ILE A 8 -7.67 6.48 8.47
N LEU A 9 -7.23 5.61 9.42
CA LEU A 9 -8.00 4.43 9.83
C LEU A 9 -9.40 4.81 10.35
N ARG A 10 -9.51 5.88 11.15
CA ARG A 10 -10.81 6.40 11.59
C ARG A 10 -11.65 6.95 10.44
N GLN A 11 -11.02 7.70 9.52
CA GLN A 11 -11.70 8.29 8.38
C GLN A 11 -12.31 7.23 7.43
N ILE A 12 -11.61 6.11 7.21
CA ILE A 12 -12.10 4.99 6.41
C ILE A 12 -12.97 4.01 7.24
N ASN A 13 -13.30 4.36 8.48
CA ASN A 13 -14.13 3.56 9.38
C ASN A 13 -13.57 2.15 9.64
N ARG A 14 -12.26 2.02 9.88
CA ARG A 14 -11.61 0.71 10.02
C ARG A 14 -11.97 -0.02 11.33
N GLY A 15 -12.45 0.68 12.34
CA GLY A 15 -12.91 0.08 13.60
C GLY A 15 -11.81 -0.31 14.60
N HIS A 16 -10.53 -0.16 14.23
CA HIS A 16 -9.36 -0.33 15.12
C HIS A 16 -8.23 0.60 14.67
N ASP A 17 -7.33 0.92 15.59
CA ASP A 17 -6.13 1.72 15.38
C ASP A 17 -4.89 0.84 15.07
N PHE A 18 -3.77 1.50 14.84
CA PHE A 18 -2.50 0.82 14.57
C PHE A 18 -2.00 0.02 15.78
N ALA A 19 -2.23 0.50 16.99
CA ALA A 19 -1.78 -0.18 18.22
C ALA A 19 -2.43 -1.56 18.37
N VAL A 20 -3.73 -1.68 18.08
CA VAL A 20 -4.44 -2.99 18.06
C VAL A 20 -3.86 -3.92 17.00
N ALA A 21 -3.56 -3.41 15.80
CA ALA A 21 -2.94 -4.19 14.74
C ALA A 21 -1.52 -4.66 15.14
N GLU A 22 -0.70 -3.78 15.72
CA GLU A 22 0.63 -4.11 16.23
C GLU A 22 0.58 -5.20 17.30
N GLN A 23 -0.29 -5.04 18.31
CA GLN A 23 -0.48 -6.04 19.36
C GLN A 23 -0.87 -7.40 18.78
N THR A 24 -1.81 -7.40 17.83
CA THR A 24 -2.26 -8.63 17.17
C THR A 24 -1.14 -9.30 16.38
N ILE A 25 -0.35 -8.53 15.62
CA ILE A 25 0.80 -9.04 14.86
C ILE A 25 1.82 -9.69 15.81
N ARG A 26 2.19 -9.00 16.89
CA ARG A 26 3.16 -9.53 17.86
C ARG A 26 2.67 -10.81 18.53
N ALA A 27 1.43 -10.82 19.03
CA ALA A 27 0.82 -12.01 19.64
C ALA A 27 0.73 -13.18 18.66
N THR A 28 0.41 -12.93 17.39
CA THR A 28 0.35 -13.97 16.35
C THR A 28 1.74 -14.54 16.04
N ALA A 29 2.77 -13.70 16.03
CA ALA A 29 4.15 -14.12 15.81
C ALA A 29 4.67 -15.05 16.92
N GLU A 30 4.29 -14.83 18.18
CA GLU A 30 4.64 -15.68 19.32
C GLU A 30 4.15 -17.12 19.14
N HIS A 31 3.10 -17.34 18.35
CA HIS A 31 2.59 -18.66 18.02
C HIS A 31 3.22 -19.27 16.75
N GLY A 32 4.23 -18.63 16.15
CA GLY A 32 4.91 -19.13 14.95
C GLY A 32 4.05 -19.12 13.69
N ILE A 33 2.99 -18.29 13.65
CA ILE A 33 2.08 -18.18 12.51
C ILE A 33 2.64 -17.16 11.52
N THR A 34 2.70 -17.52 10.24
CA THR A 34 3.10 -16.59 9.17
C THR A 34 2.10 -15.44 9.03
N ILE A 35 2.61 -14.23 9.05
CA ILE A 35 1.79 -13.00 9.04
C ILE A 35 1.97 -12.26 7.73
N GLY A 36 0.84 -12.04 7.04
CA GLY A 36 0.74 -11.15 5.89
C GLY A 36 0.09 -9.83 6.28
N ALA A 37 0.72 -8.73 5.92
CA ALA A 37 0.17 -7.40 6.09
C ALA A 37 -0.22 -6.78 4.74
N HIS A 38 -1.11 -5.78 4.77
CA HIS A 38 -1.64 -5.14 3.58
C HIS A 38 -1.75 -3.64 3.79
N LEU A 39 -1.25 -2.84 2.84
CA LEU A 39 -1.38 -1.39 2.80
C LEU A 39 -2.06 -0.94 1.51
N ILE A 40 -2.86 0.12 1.62
CA ILE A 40 -3.47 0.82 0.49
C ILE A 40 -2.89 2.23 0.44
N PHE A 41 -2.23 2.58 -0.64
CA PHE A 41 -1.66 3.90 -0.85
C PHE A 41 -2.63 4.85 -1.55
N ALA A 42 -2.49 6.14 -1.29
CA ALA A 42 -3.33 7.23 -1.78
C ALA A 42 -4.73 7.26 -1.15
N LEU A 43 -4.90 6.80 0.09
CA LEU A 43 -6.13 7.03 0.85
C LEU A 43 -6.36 8.55 1.01
N PRO A 44 -7.63 9.03 0.95
CA PRO A 44 -7.92 10.45 1.04
C PRO A 44 -7.33 11.08 2.30
N GLY A 45 -6.63 12.20 2.13
CA GLY A 45 -6.01 12.94 3.24
C GLY A 45 -4.69 12.36 3.77
N GLU A 46 -4.21 11.25 3.26
CA GLU A 46 -2.92 10.68 3.64
C GLU A 46 -1.79 11.26 2.79
N SER A 47 -0.77 11.84 3.44
CA SER A 47 0.39 12.38 2.71
C SER A 47 1.34 11.27 2.27
N ARG A 48 2.17 11.58 1.27
CA ARG A 48 3.21 10.66 0.78
C ARG A 48 4.16 10.22 1.90
N GLU A 49 4.58 11.17 2.73
CA GLU A 49 5.45 10.94 3.88
C GLU A 49 4.80 9.99 4.90
N SER A 50 3.52 10.23 5.22
CA SER A 50 2.76 9.38 6.14
C SER A 50 2.63 7.94 5.62
N MET A 51 2.40 7.76 4.32
CA MET A 51 2.33 6.43 3.69
C MET A 51 3.68 5.71 3.74
N LEU A 52 4.77 6.43 3.46
CA LEU A 52 6.13 5.89 3.50
C LEU A 52 6.52 5.47 4.92
N GLU A 53 6.35 6.36 5.90
CA GLU A 53 6.60 6.09 7.32
C GLU A 53 5.75 4.93 7.82
N GLY A 54 4.48 4.87 7.40
CA GLY A 54 3.57 3.78 7.72
C GLY A 54 4.04 2.43 7.20
N ALA A 55 4.55 2.38 5.97
CA ALA A 55 5.11 1.17 5.39
C ALA A 55 6.37 0.70 6.12
N ILE A 56 7.28 1.62 6.44
CA ILE A 56 8.49 1.35 7.22
C ILE A 56 8.11 0.82 8.60
N ARG A 57 7.25 1.53 9.33
CA ARG A 57 6.79 1.15 10.67
C ARG A 57 6.12 -0.23 10.70
N LEU A 58 5.29 -0.54 9.71
CA LEU A 58 4.66 -1.85 9.59
C LEU A 58 5.68 -2.95 9.36
N CYS A 59 6.69 -2.69 8.53
CA CYS A 59 7.76 -3.65 8.24
C CYS A 59 8.78 -3.84 9.39
N GLU A 60 8.76 -3.00 10.44
CA GLU A 60 9.50 -3.26 11.68
C GLU A 60 8.83 -4.33 12.56
N LEU A 61 7.56 -4.61 12.32
CA LEU A 61 6.83 -5.67 13.01
C LEU A 61 7.20 -7.05 12.44
N PRO A 62 6.99 -8.15 13.17
CA PRO A 62 7.35 -9.50 12.75
C PRO A 62 6.41 -10.06 11.67
N ILE A 63 6.25 -9.31 10.58
CA ILE A 63 5.54 -9.77 9.37
C ILE A 63 6.50 -10.46 8.42
N GLN A 64 6.03 -11.43 7.64
CA GLN A 64 6.79 -12.13 6.62
C GLN A 64 6.35 -11.77 5.21
N VAL A 65 5.11 -11.30 5.04
CA VAL A 65 4.53 -10.99 3.73
C VAL A 65 3.91 -9.60 3.74
N LEU A 66 4.17 -8.82 2.71
CA LEU A 66 3.56 -7.51 2.49
C LEU A 66 2.83 -7.47 1.15
N LYS A 67 1.60 -6.96 1.16
CA LYS A 67 0.82 -6.60 -0.02
C LYS A 67 0.67 -5.10 -0.09
N LEU A 68 1.04 -4.53 -1.21
CA LEU A 68 0.83 -3.12 -1.50
C LEU A 68 -0.27 -2.97 -2.55
N HIS A 69 -1.17 -2.04 -2.33
CA HIS A 69 -2.19 -1.71 -3.32
C HIS A 69 -2.29 -0.19 -3.48
N GLN A 70 -2.54 0.25 -4.71
CA GLN A 70 -3.07 1.58 -4.95
C GLN A 70 -4.54 1.65 -4.53
N LEU A 71 -5.00 2.81 -4.10
CA LEU A 71 -6.43 3.07 -3.91
C LEU A 71 -7.16 2.87 -5.24
N GLN A 72 -8.28 2.17 -5.20
CA GLN A 72 -9.22 2.05 -6.32
C GLN A 72 -10.59 2.61 -5.94
N ILE A 73 -11.11 3.48 -6.77
CA ILE A 73 -12.46 4.02 -6.66
C ILE A 73 -13.40 3.09 -7.41
N VAL A 74 -14.25 2.38 -6.66
CA VAL A 74 -15.13 1.33 -7.20
C VAL A 74 -16.58 1.78 -7.09
N LYS A 75 -17.35 1.63 -8.16
CA LYS A 75 -18.78 1.97 -8.23
C LYS A 75 -19.57 1.34 -7.09
N GLY A 76 -20.56 2.08 -6.59
CA GLY A 76 -21.44 1.60 -5.52
C GLY A 76 -20.82 1.68 -4.11
N THR A 77 -19.67 2.31 -3.96
CA THR A 77 -19.05 2.57 -2.66
C THR A 77 -19.23 4.03 -2.25
N ARG A 78 -19.26 4.28 -0.94
CA ARG A 78 -19.28 5.65 -0.39
C ARG A 78 -18.07 6.47 -0.89
N LEU A 79 -16.93 5.84 -1.07
CA LEU A 79 -15.74 6.48 -1.58
C LEU A 79 -15.91 6.96 -3.03
N ALA A 80 -16.64 6.19 -3.85
CA ALA A 80 -16.99 6.59 -5.21
C ALA A 80 -17.93 7.80 -5.22
N GLU A 81 -18.88 7.88 -4.32
CA GLU A 81 -19.77 9.04 -4.17
C GLU A 81 -18.95 10.28 -3.83
N GLN A 82 -18.08 10.21 -2.82
CA GLN A 82 -17.18 11.29 -2.43
C GLN A 82 -16.24 11.73 -3.57
N TYR A 83 -15.72 10.76 -4.33
CA TYR A 83 -14.85 11.06 -5.47
C TYR A 83 -15.61 11.80 -6.59
N LEU A 84 -16.84 11.38 -6.89
CA LEU A 84 -17.67 12.04 -7.90
C LEU A 84 -18.11 13.43 -7.49
N GLU A 85 -18.37 13.66 -6.20
CA GLU A 85 -18.72 14.96 -5.65
C GLU A 85 -17.53 15.93 -5.65
N ASN A 86 -16.36 15.47 -5.25
CA ASN A 86 -15.14 16.27 -5.17
C ASN A 86 -13.87 15.47 -5.47
N PRO A 87 -13.52 15.27 -6.75
CA PRO A 87 -12.30 14.54 -7.15
C PRO A 87 -11.01 15.15 -6.60
N ALA A 88 -10.99 16.45 -6.31
CA ALA A 88 -9.81 17.15 -5.81
C ALA A 88 -9.37 16.73 -4.41
N LEU A 89 -10.23 16.04 -3.65
CA LEU A 89 -9.87 15.45 -2.35
C LEU A 89 -9.00 14.19 -2.48
N PHE A 90 -8.86 13.66 -3.71
CA PHE A 90 -8.17 12.41 -3.98
C PHE A 90 -6.92 12.66 -4.80
N HIS A 91 -5.78 12.32 -4.24
CA HIS A 91 -4.51 12.36 -4.98
C HIS A 91 -4.19 10.96 -5.51
N LEU A 92 -4.92 10.53 -6.55
CA LEU A 92 -4.68 9.25 -7.18
C LEU A 92 -3.42 9.32 -8.04
N TYR A 93 -2.51 8.38 -7.82
CA TYR A 93 -1.28 8.28 -8.60
C TYR A 93 -1.53 7.90 -10.06
N THR A 94 -0.74 8.43 -10.95
CA THR A 94 -0.48 7.80 -12.26
C THR A 94 0.29 6.49 -12.04
N LEU A 95 0.37 5.65 -13.08
CA LEU A 95 1.12 4.40 -13.00
C LEU A 95 2.61 4.64 -12.68
N ASP A 96 3.22 5.64 -13.31
CA ASP A 96 4.65 5.92 -13.14
C ASP A 96 4.94 6.54 -11.76
N GLU A 97 4.11 7.47 -11.28
CA GLU A 97 4.21 8.01 -9.92
C GLU A 97 4.09 6.91 -8.85
N TYR A 98 3.17 5.97 -9.05
CA TYR A 98 3.01 4.84 -8.15
C TYR A 98 4.20 3.89 -8.19
N LEU A 99 4.75 3.63 -9.38
CA LEU A 99 5.94 2.83 -9.58
C LEU A 99 7.13 3.43 -8.80
N ASP A 100 7.36 4.73 -8.96
CA ASP A 100 8.44 5.44 -8.27
C ASP A 100 8.23 5.45 -6.75
N PHE A 101 6.98 5.58 -6.29
CA PHE A 101 6.67 5.49 -4.87
C PHE A 101 6.91 4.09 -4.30
N VAL A 102 6.56 3.05 -5.05
CA VAL A 102 6.81 1.65 -4.63
C VAL A 102 8.31 1.39 -4.55
N VAL A 103 9.13 1.90 -5.47
CA VAL A 103 10.60 1.82 -5.37
C VAL A 103 11.08 2.46 -4.08
N GLU A 104 10.61 3.67 -3.76
CA GLU A 104 11.00 4.39 -2.54
C GLU A 104 10.65 3.61 -1.26
N VAL A 105 9.49 2.95 -1.23
CA VAL A 105 9.08 2.07 -0.13
C VAL A 105 10.01 0.86 -0.03
N ILE A 106 10.27 0.18 -1.15
CA ILE A 106 11.09 -1.03 -1.22
C ILE A 106 12.50 -0.78 -0.70
N GLU A 107 13.11 0.35 -1.07
CA GLU A 107 14.46 0.71 -0.62
C GLU A 107 14.58 0.82 0.91
N ARG A 108 13.49 1.13 1.63
CA ARG A 108 13.49 1.46 3.07
C ARG A 108 12.92 0.37 3.97
N ILE A 109 12.26 -0.62 3.41
CA ILE A 109 11.73 -1.75 4.20
C ILE A 109 12.78 -2.87 4.33
N ARG A 110 12.56 -3.80 5.27
CA ARG A 110 13.45 -4.95 5.46
C ARG A 110 13.52 -5.82 4.20
N SER A 111 14.72 -6.33 3.90
CA SER A 111 14.97 -7.19 2.74
C SER A 111 14.41 -8.62 2.89
N ASP A 112 14.05 -9.05 4.11
CA ASP A 112 13.49 -10.36 4.42
C ASP A 112 11.96 -10.43 4.38
N VAL A 113 11.28 -9.31 4.06
CA VAL A 113 9.83 -9.28 3.85
C VAL A 113 9.50 -9.64 2.40
N TYR A 114 8.71 -10.69 2.21
CA TYR A 114 8.25 -11.10 0.90
C TYR A 114 7.16 -10.15 0.37
N LEU A 115 7.39 -9.58 -0.81
CA LEU A 115 6.44 -8.69 -1.50
C LEU A 115 5.55 -9.52 -2.42
N GLU A 116 4.30 -9.75 -2.00
CA GLU A 116 3.39 -10.66 -2.72
C GLU A 116 2.66 -9.97 -3.87
N ARG A 117 2.27 -8.71 -3.71
CA ARG A 117 1.45 -7.98 -4.68
C ARG A 117 1.70 -6.49 -4.59
N PHE A 118 1.62 -5.80 -5.74
CA PHE A 118 1.81 -4.35 -5.86
C PHE A 118 0.58 -3.61 -6.35
N VAL A 119 -0.31 -4.27 -7.09
CA VAL A 119 -1.53 -3.64 -7.63
C VAL A 119 -2.73 -4.53 -7.41
N ASN A 120 -3.89 -3.90 -7.13
CA ASN A 120 -5.17 -4.57 -7.12
C ASN A 120 -5.82 -4.52 -8.50
N GLN A 121 -6.69 -5.48 -8.77
CA GLN A 121 -7.44 -5.56 -10.02
C GLN A 121 -8.94 -5.70 -9.70
N SER A 122 -9.67 -4.58 -9.82
CA SER A 122 -11.12 -4.63 -9.85
C SER A 122 -11.60 -4.84 -11.29
N PRO A 123 -12.75 -5.52 -11.51
CA PRO A 123 -13.34 -5.60 -12.83
C PRO A 123 -13.54 -4.21 -13.44
N SER A 124 -13.16 -4.04 -14.72
CA SER A 124 -13.15 -2.73 -15.38
C SER A 124 -14.53 -2.04 -15.41
N GLU A 125 -15.60 -2.82 -15.40
CA GLU A 125 -16.98 -2.33 -15.36
C GLU A 125 -17.35 -1.63 -14.04
N TYR A 126 -16.66 -1.96 -12.95
CA TYR A 126 -16.86 -1.34 -11.64
C TYR A 126 -15.80 -0.31 -11.28
N LEU A 127 -14.63 -0.33 -11.92
CA LEU A 127 -13.54 0.57 -11.62
C LEU A 127 -13.80 1.95 -12.22
N ILE A 128 -13.83 3.00 -11.37
CA ILE A 128 -13.91 4.40 -11.79
C ILE A 128 -12.50 4.96 -12.02
N ALA A 129 -11.60 4.82 -11.03
CA ALA A 129 -10.24 5.34 -11.06
C ALA A 129 -9.31 4.60 -10.07
N PRO A 130 -7.99 4.60 -10.31
CA PRO A 130 -7.32 4.91 -11.56
C PRO A 130 -7.48 3.75 -12.56
N GLN A 131 -7.54 4.06 -13.84
CA GLN A 131 -7.70 3.06 -14.91
C GLN A 131 -6.34 2.80 -15.59
N TRP A 132 -5.43 2.13 -14.92
CA TRP A 132 -4.11 1.82 -15.49
C TRP A 132 -4.12 0.66 -16.48
N GLY A 133 -5.12 -0.23 -16.40
CA GLY A 133 -5.23 -1.39 -17.29
C GLY A 133 -4.10 -2.41 -17.17
N ILE A 134 -3.34 -2.39 -16.07
CA ILE A 134 -2.16 -3.22 -15.86
C ILE A 134 -2.46 -4.37 -14.90
N LYS A 135 -1.90 -5.54 -15.16
CA LYS A 135 -1.94 -6.70 -14.27
C LYS A 135 -0.74 -6.69 -13.32
N ASN A 136 -0.87 -7.42 -12.19
CA ASN A 136 0.21 -7.44 -11.19
C ASN A 136 1.55 -7.91 -11.76
N PHE A 137 1.56 -8.95 -12.61
CA PHE A 137 2.82 -9.44 -13.20
C PHE A 137 3.46 -8.43 -14.17
N GLU A 138 2.65 -7.62 -14.88
CA GLU A 138 3.15 -6.56 -15.76
C GLU A 138 3.73 -5.41 -14.94
N PHE A 139 3.07 -5.08 -13.81
CA PHE A 139 3.62 -4.10 -12.87
C PHE A 139 4.94 -4.57 -12.27
N THR A 140 5.01 -5.84 -11.83
CA THR A 140 6.24 -6.43 -11.30
C THR A 140 7.39 -6.35 -12.31
N ALA A 141 7.15 -6.68 -13.58
CA ALA A 141 8.16 -6.57 -14.62
C ALA A 141 8.64 -5.12 -14.84
N LYS A 142 7.74 -4.13 -14.74
CA LYS A 142 8.13 -2.71 -14.79
C LYS A 142 8.92 -2.28 -13.55
N LEU A 143 8.56 -2.80 -12.39
CA LEU A 143 9.25 -2.54 -11.12
C LEU A 143 10.67 -3.10 -11.14
N ASP A 144 10.84 -4.35 -11.56
CA ASP A 144 12.15 -4.99 -11.69
C ASP A 144 13.06 -4.17 -12.61
N LYS A 145 12.54 -3.79 -13.78
CA LYS A 145 13.27 -2.92 -14.72
C LYS A 145 13.64 -1.57 -14.10
N ARG A 146 12.72 -0.93 -13.34
CA ARG A 146 12.98 0.36 -12.68
C ARG A 146 14.05 0.23 -11.60
N LEU A 147 14.03 -0.86 -10.82
CA LEU A 147 15.06 -1.15 -9.81
C LEU A 147 16.44 -1.35 -10.46
N GLU A 148 16.50 -2.06 -11.60
CA GLU A 148 17.75 -2.20 -12.38
C GLU A 148 18.25 -0.87 -12.92
N GLU A 149 17.38 -0.05 -13.53
CA GLU A 149 17.72 1.29 -14.06
C GLU A 149 18.29 2.23 -12.98
N LEU A 150 17.79 2.12 -11.74
CA LEU A 150 18.21 2.94 -10.60
C LEU A 150 19.36 2.32 -9.80
N ASP A 151 19.83 1.13 -10.17
CA ASP A 151 20.84 0.36 -9.42
C ASP A 151 20.48 0.25 -7.94
N THR A 152 19.23 -0.15 -7.64
CA THR A 152 18.69 -0.20 -6.30
C THR A 152 17.96 -1.51 -6.02
N TRP A 153 17.74 -1.81 -4.73
CA TRP A 153 17.11 -3.04 -4.27
C TRP A 153 16.39 -2.87 -2.93
N GLN A 154 15.65 -3.89 -2.55
CA GLN A 154 14.93 -3.91 -1.28
C GLN A 154 15.88 -3.81 -0.09
N GLY A 155 15.63 -2.82 0.76
CA GLY A 155 16.41 -2.59 1.97
C GLY A 155 17.71 -1.80 1.77
N ARG A 156 18.01 -1.30 0.55
CA ARG A 156 19.23 -0.54 0.27
C ARG A 156 19.40 0.68 1.19
N LEU A 157 18.31 1.38 1.49
CA LEU A 157 18.30 2.60 2.30
C LEU A 157 17.80 2.35 3.74
N LYS A 158 17.63 1.10 4.12
CA LYS A 158 17.27 0.78 5.50
C LYS A 158 18.46 1.02 6.40
N SER A 159 18.32 2.00 7.31
CA SER A 159 19.26 2.32 8.39
C SER A 159 19.13 1.35 9.58
#